data_20d97dcc55d1179fa259297d10cd0529
#
_entry.id   20d97dcc55d1179fa259297d10cd0529
#
_cell.length_a   1.000
_cell.length_b   1.000
_cell.length_c   1.000
_cell.angle_alpha   90.00
_cell.angle_beta   90.00
_cell.angle_gamma   90.00
#
_symmetry.space_group_name_H-M   'P 1'
#
loop_
_entity.id
_entity.type
_entity.pdbx_description
1 polymer ?
#
loop_
_entity_poly.entity_id
_entity_poly.type
_entity_poly.pdbx_seq_one_letter_code
_entity_poly.pdbx_strand_id
1 'polypeptide(L)'
;MKNVRTEKRAAQGVSQSVEPALSAAFDWWLFAIMLSILGMGLVMVFSASGIVAEQMNGDKYYFFKRQLVFALFGVAGLWVAALLPRAWLYKMQYPALFFTLLLMLITLSPYAPAINGAKRWIPIGPVFIQPMEFVKIALALYLAYFMSVKQDLIKTFSRGVIPPFAVTGLFCFLLLLQPDFGSAVVLAVLLFFMCVAGGTRFIYLFFSVALACGGTMGLAIASPYRLRRLLAFLNPFEDAHNTGYQLVQSLLAIGSGSFFGVGIGASKQKVFYLPEAHNDFIMAVLAEEMGFVGVSVVMLLFGLLFWRCYRIIMAQKNLRDRFTAFGITTILAMGAAMNLAVVTGMAPPKGVPMPLMSYGGSNLLATMLCVGLLMNYSRTMDAWTKSC
;
A
#
# COMPACT_ATOMS: atom_id res chain seq x y z
N MET A 1 -56.96 -12.07 12.74
CA MET A 1 -55.76 -12.83 13.26
C MET A 1 -55.08 -13.73 12.23
N LYS A 2 -55.48 -13.80 10.96
CA LYS A 2 -54.83 -14.64 9.92
C LYS A 2 -53.73 -13.90 9.13
N ASN A 3 -53.71 -12.58 9.04
CA ASN A 3 -52.72 -11.83 8.24
C ASN A 3 -51.34 -11.61 8.88
N VAL A 4 -51.23 -11.70 10.21
CA VAL A 4 -49.93 -11.46 10.90
C VAL A 4 -49.01 -12.70 10.83
N ARG A 5 -49.56 -13.89 10.53
CA ARG A 5 -48.72 -15.11 10.40
C ARG A 5 -48.10 -15.27 9.01
N THR A 6 -48.71 -14.66 7.98
CA THR A 6 -48.18 -14.71 6.60
C THR A 6 -47.01 -13.75 6.41
N GLU A 7 -47.01 -12.58 7.05
CA GLU A 7 -45.89 -11.63 6.98
C GLU A 7 -44.65 -12.11 7.75
N LYS A 8 -44.84 -12.81 8.88
CA LYS A 8 -43.70 -13.44 9.61
C LYS A 8 -43.05 -14.60 8.86
N ARG A 9 -43.77 -15.30 8.01
CA ARG A 9 -43.20 -16.36 7.15
C ARG A 9 -42.47 -15.80 5.93
N ALA A 10 -42.93 -14.66 5.39
CA ALA A 10 -42.22 -13.94 4.32
C ALA A 10 -40.91 -13.31 4.81
N ALA A 11 -40.89 -12.83 6.07
CA ALA A 11 -39.67 -12.25 6.67
C ALA A 11 -38.61 -13.31 7.09
N GLN A 12 -39.02 -14.56 7.31
CA GLN A 12 -38.08 -15.66 7.61
C GLN A 12 -37.52 -16.35 6.35
N GLY A 13 -38.10 -16.13 5.18
CA GLY A 13 -37.64 -16.70 3.91
C GLY A 13 -36.50 -15.94 3.22
N VAL A 14 -36.11 -14.78 3.70
CA VAL A 14 -35.09 -13.93 3.05
C VAL A 14 -33.69 -14.03 3.71
N SER A 15 -33.52 -14.87 4.73
CA SER A 15 -32.29 -14.95 5.50
C SER A 15 -31.47 -16.24 5.33
N GLN A 16 -31.66 -16.97 4.26
CA GLN A 16 -30.65 -17.93 3.81
C GLN A 16 -30.04 -17.40 2.50
N SER A 17 -29.16 -16.42 2.62
CA SER A 17 -28.12 -16.22 1.64
C SER A 17 -27.29 -17.53 1.66
N VAL A 18 -27.57 -18.41 0.72
CA VAL A 18 -26.71 -19.55 0.38
C VAL A 18 -25.32 -18.95 0.17
N GLU A 19 -24.42 -19.14 1.15
CA GLU A 19 -23.01 -18.85 0.92
C GLU A 19 -22.65 -19.62 -0.35
N PRO A 20 -22.22 -18.94 -1.44
CA PRO A 20 -21.83 -19.65 -2.63
C PRO A 20 -20.75 -20.63 -2.21
N ALA A 21 -20.94 -21.92 -2.49
CA ALA A 21 -19.97 -22.94 -2.21
C ALA A 21 -18.63 -22.43 -2.75
N LEU A 22 -17.73 -22.06 -1.85
CA LEU A 22 -16.41 -21.55 -2.20
C LEU A 22 -15.73 -22.65 -3.01
N SER A 23 -15.53 -22.43 -4.31
CA SER A 23 -14.68 -23.32 -5.09
C SER A 23 -13.32 -23.35 -4.39
N ALA A 24 -12.76 -24.54 -4.20
CA ALA A 24 -11.53 -24.69 -3.43
C ALA A 24 -10.29 -24.10 -4.13
N ALA A 25 -10.43 -23.63 -5.36
CA ALA A 25 -9.31 -23.19 -6.19
C ALA A 25 -8.93 -21.73 -5.90
N PHE A 26 -7.69 -21.54 -5.49
CA PHE A 26 -7.04 -20.25 -5.38
C PHE A 26 -6.55 -19.78 -6.75
N ASP A 27 -6.36 -18.48 -6.91
CA ASP A 27 -5.69 -17.92 -8.08
C ASP A 27 -4.17 -18.14 -8.01
N TRP A 28 -3.74 -19.30 -8.53
CA TRP A 28 -2.32 -19.64 -8.57
C TRP A 28 -1.49 -18.72 -9.46
N TRP A 29 -2.10 -18.07 -10.47
CA TRP A 29 -1.43 -17.08 -11.29
C TRP A 29 -1.08 -15.83 -10.48
N LEU A 30 -2.00 -15.35 -9.65
CA LEU A 30 -1.74 -14.24 -8.74
C LEU A 30 -0.58 -14.57 -7.80
N PHE A 31 -0.57 -15.78 -7.25
CA PHE A 31 0.49 -16.26 -6.36
C PHE A 31 1.84 -16.36 -7.08
N ALA A 32 1.89 -16.92 -8.28
CA ALA A 32 3.11 -17.05 -9.08
C ALA A 32 3.70 -15.68 -9.46
N ILE A 33 2.86 -14.74 -9.91
CA ILE A 33 3.29 -13.37 -10.23
C ILE A 33 3.87 -12.68 -8.98
N MET A 34 3.19 -12.81 -7.83
CA MET A 34 3.66 -12.28 -6.56
C MET A 34 5.03 -12.85 -6.18
N LEU A 35 5.20 -14.18 -6.29
CA LEU A 35 6.50 -14.83 -6.01
C LEU A 35 7.61 -14.36 -6.97
N SER A 36 7.27 -14.12 -8.24
CA SER A 36 8.24 -13.60 -9.22
C SER A 36 8.71 -12.20 -8.86
N ILE A 37 7.78 -11.31 -8.48
CA ILE A 37 8.11 -9.95 -8.03
C ILE A 37 8.95 -10.01 -6.73
N LEU A 38 8.54 -10.83 -5.76
CA LEU A 38 9.26 -11.01 -4.51
C LEU A 38 10.69 -11.55 -4.73
N GLY A 39 10.84 -12.57 -5.59
CA GLY A 39 12.14 -13.15 -5.93
C GLY A 39 13.07 -12.11 -6.56
N MET A 40 12.56 -11.31 -7.50
CA MET A 40 13.32 -10.20 -8.08
C MET A 40 13.66 -9.15 -7.01
N GLY A 41 12.72 -8.83 -6.10
CA GLY A 41 12.96 -7.93 -4.98
C GLY A 41 14.06 -8.41 -4.05
N LEU A 42 14.10 -9.71 -3.70
CA LEU A 42 15.15 -10.29 -2.87
C LEU A 42 16.54 -10.18 -3.53
N VAL A 43 16.63 -10.44 -4.83
CA VAL A 43 17.87 -10.27 -5.59
C VAL A 43 18.32 -8.81 -5.57
N MET A 44 17.37 -7.88 -5.82
CA MET A 44 17.70 -6.46 -5.84
C MET A 44 18.04 -5.90 -4.46
N VAL A 45 17.39 -6.36 -3.38
CA VAL A 45 17.76 -5.99 -2.01
C VAL A 45 19.18 -6.44 -1.71
N PHE A 46 19.57 -7.66 -2.08
CA PHE A 46 20.95 -8.11 -1.92
C PHE A 46 21.92 -7.26 -2.73
N SER A 47 21.62 -7.00 -4.00
CA SER A 47 22.48 -6.18 -4.85
C SER A 47 22.64 -4.76 -4.31
N ALA A 48 21.53 -4.10 -3.95
CA ALA A 48 21.52 -2.71 -3.52
C ALA A 48 22.12 -2.48 -2.12
N SER A 49 22.07 -3.50 -1.24
CA SER A 49 22.47 -3.33 0.16
C SER A 49 23.79 -4.01 0.55
N GLY A 50 24.33 -4.92 -0.26
CA GLY A 50 25.44 -5.79 0.13
C GLY A 50 26.69 -5.04 0.60
N ILE A 51 27.11 -3.98 -0.12
CA ILE A 51 28.31 -3.19 0.22
C ILE A 51 28.06 -2.39 1.51
N VAL A 52 26.92 -1.75 1.63
CA VAL A 52 26.54 -0.98 2.84
C VAL A 52 26.42 -1.90 4.05
N ALA A 53 25.83 -3.09 3.89
CA ALA A 53 25.68 -4.09 4.93
C ALA A 53 27.04 -4.58 5.45
N GLU A 54 27.99 -4.83 4.56
CA GLU A 54 29.34 -5.28 4.92
C GLU A 54 30.08 -4.23 5.74
N GLN A 55 29.99 -2.95 5.34
CA GLN A 55 30.65 -1.86 6.07
C GLN A 55 30.00 -1.55 7.41
N MET A 56 28.65 -1.57 7.50
CA MET A 56 27.94 -1.22 8.74
C MET A 56 27.87 -2.38 9.75
N ASN A 57 27.75 -3.63 9.28
CA ASN A 57 27.44 -4.78 10.11
C ASN A 57 28.49 -5.91 10.00
N GLY A 58 29.49 -5.79 9.13
CA GLY A 58 30.48 -6.85 8.87
C GLY A 58 29.91 -8.08 8.14
N ASP A 59 28.66 -8.04 7.68
CA ASP A 59 27.98 -9.13 6.98
C ASP A 59 27.21 -8.61 5.78
N LYS A 60 27.72 -8.87 4.57
CA LYS A 60 27.08 -8.46 3.31
C LYS A 60 25.66 -9.00 3.10
N TYR A 61 25.28 -10.06 3.80
CA TYR A 61 23.95 -10.69 3.72
C TYR A 61 22.99 -10.17 4.79
N TYR A 62 23.35 -9.21 5.61
CA TYR A 62 22.55 -8.75 6.75
C TYR A 62 21.11 -8.35 6.35
N PHE A 63 20.95 -7.45 5.41
CA PHE A 63 19.62 -7.00 4.96
C PHE A 63 18.88 -8.10 4.20
N PHE A 64 19.59 -8.89 3.38
CA PHE A 64 18.99 -10.01 2.65
C PHE A 64 18.43 -11.08 3.61
N LYS A 65 19.18 -11.50 4.62
CA LYS A 65 18.71 -12.48 5.62
C LYS A 65 17.45 -11.97 6.34
N ARG A 66 17.46 -10.71 6.76
CA ARG A 66 16.28 -10.10 7.39
C ARG A 66 15.07 -10.04 6.46
N GLN A 67 15.27 -9.64 5.20
CA GLN A 67 14.19 -9.59 4.21
C GLN A 67 13.65 -11.01 3.92
N LEU A 68 14.51 -12.01 3.84
CA LEU A 68 14.09 -13.41 3.65
C LEU A 68 13.25 -13.91 4.83
N VAL A 69 13.64 -13.61 6.06
CA VAL A 69 12.84 -13.95 7.26
C VAL A 69 11.46 -13.27 7.21
N PHE A 70 11.40 -11.98 6.88
CA PHE A 70 10.13 -11.29 6.70
C PHE A 70 9.31 -11.85 5.53
N ALA A 71 9.94 -12.29 4.45
CA ALA A 71 9.27 -12.94 3.34
C ALA A 71 8.62 -14.27 3.76
N LEU A 72 9.32 -15.09 4.55
CA LEU A 72 8.75 -16.35 5.08
C LEU A 72 7.55 -16.08 6.01
N PHE A 73 7.68 -15.14 6.95
CA PHE A 73 6.54 -14.72 7.79
C PHE A 73 5.41 -14.10 6.96
N GLY A 74 5.75 -13.35 5.92
CA GLY A 74 4.80 -12.77 4.98
C GLY A 74 4.02 -13.84 4.21
N VAL A 75 4.70 -14.89 3.71
CA VAL A 75 4.03 -16.03 3.04
C VAL A 75 3.11 -16.76 4.02
N ALA A 76 3.55 -16.99 5.27
CA ALA A 76 2.68 -17.56 6.29
C ALA A 76 1.45 -16.68 6.55
N GLY A 77 1.63 -15.36 6.72
CA GLY A 77 0.55 -14.39 6.88
C GLY A 77 -0.38 -14.34 5.68
N LEU A 78 0.16 -14.42 4.46
CA LEU A 78 -0.61 -14.51 3.21
C LEU A 78 -1.55 -15.73 3.25
N TRP A 79 -1.04 -16.90 3.59
CA TRP A 79 -1.87 -18.11 3.68
C TRP A 79 -2.91 -18.02 4.79
N VAL A 80 -2.57 -17.46 5.95
CA VAL A 80 -3.56 -17.17 7.00
C VAL A 80 -4.67 -16.28 6.44
N ALA A 81 -4.34 -15.18 5.78
CA ALA A 81 -5.33 -14.27 5.19
C ALA A 81 -6.16 -14.93 4.08
N ALA A 82 -5.54 -15.77 3.24
CA ALA A 82 -6.22 -16.49 2.17
C ALA A 82 -7.21 -17.55 2.69
N LEU A 83 -6.95 -18.11 3.86
CA LEU A 83 -7.80 -19.16 4.47
C LEU A 83 -8.83 -18.60 5.45
N LEU A 84 -8.75 -17.31 5.85
CA LEU A 84 -9.69 -16.70 6.78
C LEU A 84 -11.14 -16.82 6.29
N PRO A 85 -12.09 -17.25 7.15
CA PRO A 85 -13.50 -17.20 6.82
C PRO A 85 -13.97 -15.76 6.57
N ARG A 86 -14.72 -15.51 5.50
CA ARG A 86 -15.22 -14.17 5.16
C ARG A 86 -16.08 -13.55 6.24
N ALA A 87 -16.83 -14.37 6.96
CA ALA A 87 -17.62 -13.93 8.12
C ALA A 87 -16.76 -13.22 9.19
N TRP A 88 -15.51 -13.67 9.38
CA TRP A 88 -14.56 -13.02 10.27
C TRP A 88 -14.08 -11.68 9.71
N LEU A 89 -13.74 -11.63 8.42
CA LEU A 89 -13.35 -10.39 7.75
C LEU A 89 -14.46 -9.32 7.86
N TYR A 90 -15.73 -9.75 7.79
CA TYR A 90 -16.87 -8.85 7.96
C TYR A 90 -17.03 -8.30 9.38
N LYS A 91 -16.50 -8.98 10.38
CA LYS A 91 -16.54 -8.50 11.78
C LYS A 91 -15.32 -7.65 12.14
N MET A 92 -14.23 -7.75 11.36
CA MET A 92 -12.95 -7.14 11.69
C MET A 92 -12.86 -5.64 11.39
N GLN A 93 -13.81 -5.02 10.66
CA GLN A 93 -13.71 -3.61 10.26
C GLN A 93 -13.49 -2.63 11.43
N TYR A 94 -14.23 -2.77 12.51
CA TYR A 94 -14.07 -1.92 13.70
C TYR A 94 -12.93 -2.37 14.63
N PRO A 95 -12.79 -3.68 14.96
CA PRO A 95 -11.66 -4.15 15.76
C PRO A 95 -10.30 -3.82 15.13
N ALA A 96 -10.15 -3.97 13.81
CA ALA A 96 -8.91 -3.63 13.11
C ALA A 96 -8.61 -2.13 13.17
N LEU A 97 -9.62 -1.26 12.96
CA LEU A 97 -9.46 0.18 13.13
C LEU A 97 -9.05 0.55 14.57
N PHE A 98 -9.72 -0.01 15.56
CA PHE A 98 -9.42 0.27 16.96
C PHE A 98 -8.01 -0.18 17.31
N PHE A 99 -7.62 -1.40 16.93
CA PHE A 99 -6.28 -1.92 17.17
C PHE A 99 -5.20 -1.07 16.50
N THR A 100 -5.40 -0.71 15.22
CA THR A 100 -4.44 0.15 14.51
C THR A 100 -4.40 1.58 15.07
N LEU A 101 -5.52 2.10 15.59
CA LEU A 101 -5.55 3.37 16.30
C LEU A 101 -4.69 3.32 17.57
N LEU A 102 -4.81 2.26 18.37
CA LEU A 102 -3.97 2.06 19.55
C LEU A 102 -2.48 1.99 19.18
N LEU A 103 -2.13 1.25 18.13
CA LEU A 103 -0.75 1.18 17.65
C LEU A 103 -0.23 2.58 17.22
N MET A 104 -1.07 3.37 16.54
CA MET A 104 -0.70 4.74 16.15
C MET A 104 -0.50 5.65 17.38
N LEU A 105 -1.30 5.50 18.42
CA LEU A 105 -1.12 6.25 19.67
C LEU A 105 0.16 5.85 20.41
N ILE A 106 0.53 4.56 20.39
CA ILE A 106 1.80 4.07 20.97
C ILE A 106 3.01 4.75 20.28
N THR A 107 2.96 4.98 18.96
CA THR A 107 4.07 5.67 18.28
C THR A 107 4.25 7.14 18.69
N LEU A 108 3.23 7.78 19.25
CA LEU A 108 3.33 9.14 19.77
C LEU A 108 3.91 9.17 21.19
N SER A 109 3.98 8.01 21.86
CA SER A 109 4.49 7.89 23.23
C SER A 109 6.03 8.01 23.28
N PRO A 110 6.61 8.19 24.48
CA PRO A 110 8.07 8.21 24.67
C PRO A 110 8.76 6.89 24.30
N TYR A 111 8.03 5.77 24.22
CA TYR A 111 8.58 4.46 23.88
C TYR A 111 9.00 4.33 22.41
N ALA A 112 8.43 5.14 21.52
CA ALA A 112 8.77 5.11 20.11
C ALA A 112 10.04 5.92 19.84
N PRO A 113 11.08 5.32 19.24
CA PRO A 113 12.29 6.02 18.88
C PRO A 113 12.02 7.02 17.74
N ALA A 114 12.66 8.18 17.83
CA ALA A 114 12.68 9.14 16.73
C ALA A 114 13.75 8.72 15.72
N ILE A 115 13.34 8.19 14.56
CA ILE A 115 14.23 7.82 13.46
C ILE A 115 14.05 8.88 12.36
N ASN A 116 15.14 9.52 11.94
CA ASN A 116 15.13 10.62 10.97
C ASN A 116 14.14 11.75 11.35
N GLY A 117 14.03 12.07 12.64
CA GLY A 117 13.16 13.14 13.14
C GLY A 117 11.68 12.79 13.22
N ALA A 118 11.28 11.54 13.00
CA ALA A 118 9.89 11.10 13.04
C ALA A 118 9.69 9.84 13.89
N LYS A 119 8.59 9.82 14.67
CA LYS A 119 8.21 8.70 15.53
C LYS A 119 7.18 7.83 14.81
N ARG A 120 7.63 6.92 13.94
CA ARG A 120 6.75 6.09 13.07
C ARG A 120 6.82 4.61 13.38
N TRP A 121 7.76 4.20 14.22
CA TRP A 121 8.12 2.81 14.44
C TRP A 121 7.92 2.40 15.89
N ILE A 122 7.40 1.19 16.10
CA ILE A 122 7.30 0.55 17.40
C ILE A 122 8.39 -0.53 17.47
N PRO A 123 9.36 -0.44 18.40
CA PRO A 123 10.36 -1.47 18.59
C PRO A 123 9.72 -2.69 19.29
N ILE A 124 9.80 -3.86 18.67
CA ILE A 124 9.39 -5.14 19.25
C ILE A 124 10.60 -6.09 19.17
N GLY A 125 11.42 -6.08 20.20
CA GLY A 125 12.68 -6.82 20.20
C GLY A 125 13.61 -6.33 19.09
N PRO A 126 14.13 -7.23 18.21
CA PRO A 126 15.05 -6.86 17.13
C PRO A 126 14.34 -6.27 15.89
N VAL A 127 13.01 -6.13 15.94
CA VAL A 127 12.18 -5.74 14.80
C VAL A 127 11.48 -4.42 15.06
N PHE A 128 11.38 -3.59 14.02
CA PHE A 128 10.58 -2.37 14.03
C PHE A 128 9.30 -2.59 13.23
N ILE A 129 8.14 -2.35 13.87
CA ILE A 129 6.84 -2.41 13.21
C ILE A 129 6.35 -0.99 12.92
N GLN A 130 5.92 -0.75 11.69
CA GLN A 130 5.30 0.49 11.26
C GLN A 130 3.79 0.34 11.22
N PRO A 131 3.03 0.91 12.19
CA PRO A 131 1.59 0.74 12.27
C PRO A 131 0.82 1.21 11.04
N MET A 132 1.32 2.25 10.37
CA MET A 132 0.70 2.81 9.17
C MET A 132 0.43 1.76 8.08
N GLU A 133 1.30 0.76 7.94
CA GLU A 133 1.13 -0.30 6.95
C GLU A 133 -0.15 -1.10 7.18
N PHE A 134 -0.51 -1.34 8.43
CA PHE A 134 -1.74 -2.04 8.84
C PHE A 134 -2.96 -1.11 8.87
N VAL A 135 -2.77 0.20 9.14
CA VAL A 135 -3.85 1.21 9.06
C VAL A 135 -4.46 1.23 7.66
N LYS A 136 -3.65 1.14 6.60
CA LYS A 136 -4.15 1.10 5.22
C LYS A 136 -5.15 -0.04 5.02
N ILE A 137 -4.82 -1.25 5.50
CA ILE A 137 -5.69 -2.43 5.38
C ILE A 137 -6.97 -2.26 6.22
N ALA A 138 -6.82 -1.83 7.48
CA ALA A 138 -7.96 -1.62 8.38
C ALA A 138 -8.93 -0.56 7.82
N LEU A 139 -8.39 0.53 7.28
CA LEU A 139 -9.18 1.59 6.65
C LEU A 139 -9.89 1.09 5.39
N ALA A 140 -9.22 0.29 4.54
CA ALA A 140 -9.86 -0.31 3.36
C ALA A 140 -11.03 -1.22 3.74
N LEU A 141 -10.89 -2.05 4.79
CA LEU A 141 -11.96 -2.90 5.29
C LEU A 141 -13.15 -2.08 5.82
N TYR A 142 -12.87 -1.01 6.56
CA TYR A 142 -13.91 -0.10 7.07
C TYR A 142 -14.63 0.63 5.94
N LEU A 143 -13.88 1.21 5.00
CA LEU A 143 -14.46 1.94 3.86
C LEU A 143 -15.30 1.00 2.98
N ALA A 144 -14.84 -0.23 2.74
CA ALA A 144 -15.61 -1.24 2.01
C ALA A 144 -16.92 -1.60 2.71
N TYR A 145 -16.88 -1.78 4.03
CA TYR A 145 -18.09 -1.97 4.83
C TYR A 145 -19.02 -0.76 4.71
N PHE A 146 -18.50 0.44 4.92
CA PHE A 146 -19.31 1.67 4.87
C PHE A 146 -19.98 1.86 3.51
N MET A 147 -19.21 1.72 2.42
CA MET A 147 -19.71 1.89 1.05
C MET A 147 -20.71 0.81 0.65
N SER A 148 -20.63 -0.40 1.19
CA SER A 148 -21.55 -1.49 0.85
C SER A 148 -22.85 -1.44 1.63
N VAL A 149 -22.81 -1.15 2.94
CA VAL A 149 -23.99 -1.21 3.82
C VAL A 149 -24.78 0.09 3.80
N LYS A 150 -24.13 1.23 3.57
CA LYS A 150 -24.76 2.55 3.59
C LYS A 150 -24.86 3.20 2.21
N GLN A 151 -25.01 2.39 1.17
CA GLN A 151 -25.00 2.84 -0.22
C GLN A 151 -26.06 3.90 -0.52
N ASP A 152 -27.25 3.78 0.05
CA ASP A 152 -28.33 4.77 -0.12
C ASP A 152 -27.99 6.14 0.48
N LEU A 153 -27.11 6.16 1.48
CA LEU A 153 -26.70 7.36 2.19
C LEU A 153 -25.46 8.04 1.60
N ILE A 154 -24.69 7.35 0.76
CA ILE A 154 -23.40 7.85 0.21
C ILE A 154 -23.56 9.19 -0.53
N LYS A 155 -24.72 9.43 -1.12
CA LYS A 155 -25.04 10.67 -1.83
C LYS A 155 -25.41 11.84 -0.90
N THR A 156 -25.53 11.61 0.40
CA THR A 156 -25.86 12.65 1.40
C THR A 156 -24.59 13.14 2.09
N PHE A 157 -24.44 14.43 2.30
CA PHE A 157 -23.26 15.00 2.94
C PHE A 157 -23.06 14.50 4.37
N SER A 158 -24.08 14.67 5.22
CA SER A 158 -23.97 14.40 6.67
C SER A 158 -23.77 12.93 7.01
N ARG A 159 -24.46 12.00 6.33
CA ARG A 159 -24.46 10.58 6.68
C ARG A 159 -23.59 9.72 5.75
N GLY A 160 -23.28 10.23 4.54
CA GLY A 160 -22.48 9.50 3.54
C GLY A 160 -21.05 9.96 3.45
N VAL A 161 -20.79 11.28 3.60
CA VAL A 161 -19.42 11.84 3.45
C VAL A 161 -18.73 12.02 4.79
N ILE A 162 -19.39 12.61 5.79
CA ILE A 162 -18.75 12.94 7.06
C ILE A 162 -18.11 11.71 7.76
N PRO A 163 -18.78 10.54 7.93
CA PRO A 163 -18.20 9.46 8.70
C PRO A 163 -16.89 8.88 8.12
N PRO A 164 -16.78 8.53 6.81
CA PRO A 164 -15.54 8.04 6.26
C PRO A 164 -14.43 9.11 6.25
N PHE A 165 -14.79 10.39 6.06
CA PHE A 165 -13.83 11.49 6.12
C PHE A 165 -13.36 11.74 7.56
N ALA A 166 -14.22 11.65 8.57
CA ALA A 166 -13.86 11.82 9.96
C ALA A 166 -12.89 10.71 10.44
N VAL A 167 -13.18 9.44 10.11
CA VAL A 167 -12.30 8.32 10.45
C VAL A 167 -10.94 8.46 9.76
N THR A 168 -10.93 8.72 8.45
CA THR A 168 -9.67 8.92 7.72
C THR A 168 -8.93 10.15 8.21
N GLY A 169 -9.65 11.24 8.48
CA GLY A 169 -9.10 12.49 9.01
C GLY A 169 -8.42 12.31 10.36
N LEU A 170 -8.99 11.46 11.25
CA LEU A 170 -8.37 11.12 12.52
C LEU A 170 -7.00 10.45 12.32
N PHE A 171 -6.89 9.46 11.43
CA PHE A 171 -5.61 8.82 11.13
C PHE A 171 -4.63 9.78 10.43
N CYS A 172 -5.11 10.61 9.51
CA CYS A 172 -4.29 11.66 8.89
C CYS A 172 -3.75 12.65 9.92
N PHE A 173 -4.58 13.07 10.86
CA PHE A 173 -4.17 13.96 11.95
C PHE A 173 -3.06 13.33 12.81
N LEU A 174 -3.21 12.06 13.22
CA LEU A 174 -2.17 11.35 13.95
C LEU A 174 -0.86 11.23 13.15
N LEU A 175 -0.94 10.99 11.84
CA LEU A 175 0.23 10.95 10.96
C LEU A 175 0.93 12.32 10.84
N LEU A 176 0.16 13.40 10.83
CA LEU A 176 0.74 14.75 10.83
C LEU A 176 1.46 15.06 12.14
N LEU A 177 0.98 14.54 13.29
CA LEU A 177 1.69 14.62 14.56
C LEU A 177 2.98 13.80 14.59
N GLN A 178 3.09 12.75 13.75
CA GLN A 178 4.29 11.92 13.58
C GLN A 178 5.28 12.45 12.51
N PRO A 179 5.21 13.68 12.06
CA PRO A 179 5.69 14.29 10.81
C PRO A 179 5.70 13.35 9.58
N ASP A 180 4.59 12.57 9.38
CA ASP A 180 4.45 11.67 8.25
C ASP A 180 3.37 12.14 7.25
N PHE A 181 3.68 13.23 6.59
CA PHE A 181 2.82 13.80 5.56
C PHE A 181 2.58 12.85 4.37
N GLY A 182 3.60 12.05 4.00
CA GLY A 182 3.50 11.10 2.89
C GLY A 182 2.42 10.06 3.10
N SER A 183 2.39 9.46 4.28
CA SER A 183 1.40 8.45 4.66
C SER A 183 -0.01 9.04 4.79
N ALA A 184 -0.15 10.29 5.25
CA ALA A 184 -1.44 10.96 5.29
C ALA A 184 -2.03 11.14 3.87
N VAL A 185 -1.20 11.51 2.89
CA VAL A 185 -1.63 11.58 1.48
C VAL A 185 -2.08 10.21 0.96
N VAL A 186 -1.37 9.13 1.30
CA VAL A 186 -1.78 7.76 0.90
C VAL A 186 -3.18 7.43 1.43
N LEU A 187 -3.49 7.73 2.70
CA LEU A 187 -4.83 7.48 3.26
C LEU A 187 -5.91 8.35 2.60
N ALA A 188 -5.59 9.63 2.34
CA ALA A 188 -6.52 10.53 1.66
C ALA A 188 -6.84 10.06 0.22
N VAL A 189 -5.83 9.60 -0.52
CA VAL A 189 -6.01 9.05 -1.88
C VAL A 189 -6.77 7.72 -1.84
N LEU A 190 -6.53 6.85 -0.85
CA LEU A 190 -7.32 5.63 -0.66
C LEU A 190 -8.80 5.98 -0.42
N LEU A 191 -9.09 6.93 0.48
CA LEU A 191 -10.45 7.42 0.72
C LEU A 191 -11.08 7.94 -0.56
N PHE A 192 -10.35 8.78 -1.33
CA PHE A 192 -10.83 9.35 -2.58
C PHE A 192 -11.26 8.26 -3.57
N PHE A 193 -10.41 7.28 -3.86
CA PHE A 193 -10.75 6.18 -4.78
C PHE A 193 -11.90 5.33 -4.27
N MET A 194 -11.97 5.07 -2.96
CA MET A 194 -13.09 4.34 -2.37
C MET A 194 -14.41 5.12 -2.49
N CYS A 195 -14.40 6.44 -2.29
CA CYS A 195 -15.56 7.30 -2.47
C CYS A 195 -16.02 7.38 -3.95
N VAL A 196 -15.07 7.45 -4.90
CA VAL A 196 -15.37 7.38 -6.33
C VAL A 196 -16.06 6.06 -6.67
N ALA A 197 -15.47 4.93 -6.24
CA ALA A 197 -16.03 3.61 -6.48
C ALA A 197 -17.39 3.41 -5.80
N GLY A 198 -17.60 4.01 -4.61
CA GLY A 198 -18.86 4.00 -3.88
C GLY A 198 -19.98 4.84 -4.51
N GLY A 199 -19.66 5.72 -5.46
CA GLY A 199 -20.64 6.60 -6.12
C GLY A 199 -20.99 7.87 -5.32
N THR A 200 -20.04 8.36 -4.51
CA THR A 200 -20.17 9.67 -3.83
C THR A 200 -20.32 10.78 -4.86
N ARG A 201 -21.14 11.79 -4.57
CA ARG A 201 -21.36 12.92 -5.49
C ARG A 201 -20.04 13.63 -5.77
N PHE A 202 -19.78 13.88 -7.06
CA PHE A 202 -18.54 14.49 -7.54
C PHE A 202 -18.24 15.85 -6.88
N ILE A 203 -19.27 16.63 -6.55
CA ILE A 203 -19.12 17.92 -5.87
C ILE A 203 -18.40 17.81 -4.52
N TYR A 204 -18.70 16.77 -3.72
CA TYR A 204 -18.04 16.56 -2.42
C TYR A 204 -16.58 16.13 -2.60
N LEU A 205 -16.31 15.33 -3.63
CA LEU A 205 -14.95 14.91 -3.97
C LEU A 205 -14.12 16.11 -4.43
N PHE A 206 -14.68 16.97 -5.28
CA PHE A 206 -14.02 18.18 -5.74
C PHE A 206 -13.62 19.09 -4.56
N PHE A 207 -14.56 19.38 -3.66
CA PHE A 207 -14.26 20.20 -2.49
C PHE A 207 -13.26 19.53 -1.53
N SER A 208 -13.30 18.21 -1.38
CA SER A 208 -12.34 17.50 -0.54
C SER A 208 -10.94 17.55 -1.12
N VAL A 209 -10.77 17.41 -2.43
CA VAL A 209 -9.48 17.57 -3.11
C VAL A 209 -9.00 19.01 -3.01
N ALA A 210 -9.86 19.99 -3.26
CA ALA A 210 -9.50 21.41 -3.15
C ALA A 210 -9.04 21.77 -1.72
N LEU A 211 -9.75 21.26 -0.70
CA LEU A 211 -9.37 21.45 0.71
C LEU A 211 -8.03 20.73 1.03
N ALA A 212 -7.84 19.52 0.56
CA ALA A 212 -6.58 18.79 0.73
C ALA A 212 -5.42 19.52 0.05
N CYS A 213 -5.57 19.95 -1.20
CA CYS A 213 -4.54 20.71 -1.91
C CYS A 213 -4.24 22.07 -1.23
N GLY A 214 -5.28 22.80 -0.83
CA GLY A 214 -5.11 24.05 -0.09
C GLY A 214 -4.42 23.87 1.26
N GLY A 215 -4.83 22.85 2.01
CA GLY A 215 -4.21 22.48 3.29
C GLY A 215 -2.76 22.04 3.14
N THR A 216 -2.45 21.22 2.14
CA THR A 216 -1.06 20.78 1.87
C THR A 216 -0.17 21.93 1.43
N MET A 217 -0.67 22.84 0.59
CA MET A 217 0.05 24.06 0.19
C MET A 217 0.27 24.99 1.38
N GLY A 218 -0.74 25.23 2.21
CA GLY A 218 -0.62 26.02 3.44
C GLY A 218 0.43 25.44 4.39
N LEU A 219 0.42 24.12 4.61
CA LEU A 219 1.42 23.43 5.43
C LEU A 219 2.84 23.45 4.81
N ALA A 220 2.95 23.47 3.49
CA ALA A 220 4.23 23.59 2.80
C ALA A 220 4.82 25.01 2.97
N ILE A 221 4.01 26.03 2.77
CA ILE A 221 4.43 27.44 2.91
C ILE A 221 4.78 27.78 4.38
N ALA A 222 4.04 27.22 5.34
CA ALA A 222 4.30 27.44 6.77
C ALA A 222 5.63 26.86 7.29
N SER A 223 6.29 25.98 6.50
CA SER A 223 7.56 25.35 6.90
C SER A 223 8.65 25.56 5.83
N PRO A 224 9.72 26.34 6.12
CA PRO A 224 10.82 26.57 5.18
C PRO A 224 11.47 25.28 4.66
N TYR A 225 11.53 24.24 5.50
CA TYR A 225 12.06 22.94 5.14
C TYR A 225 11.20 22.22 4.08
N ARG A 226 9.85 22.26 4.24
CA ARG A 226 8.92 21.65 3.29
C ARG A 226 8.88 22.40 1.97
N LEU A 227 8.93 23.73 2.05
CA LEU A 227 8.98 24.58 0.85
C LEU A 227 10.25 24.33 0.05
N ARG A 228 11.43 24.23 0.69
CA ARG A 228 12.68 23.88 0.01
C ARG A 228 12.60 22.51 -0.68
N ARG A 229 12.02 21.50 -0.04
CA ARG A 229 11.81 20.18 -0.67
C ARG A 229 10.91 20.24 -1.89
N LEU A 230 9.86 21.06 -1.85
CA LEU A 230 8.98 21.26 -3.00
C LEU A 230 9.68 21.98 -4.14
N LEU A 231 10.47 23.02 -3.86
CA LEU A 231 11.27 23.73 -4.85
C LEU A 231 12.36 22.85 -5.44
N ALA A 232 13.08 22.10 -4.61
CA ALA A 232 14.08 21.14 -5.06
C ALA A 232 13.50 19.99 -5.93
N PHE A 233 12.23 19.66 -5.75
CA PHE A 233 11.53 18.72 -6.65
C PHE A 233 11.27 19.32 -8.03
N LEU A 234 10.93 20.62 -8.10
CA LEU A 234 10.70 21.30 -9.38
C LEU A 234 11.99 21.50 -10.18
N ASN A 235 13.10 21.85 -9.49
CA ASN A 235 14.41 22.06 -10.09
C ASN A 235 15.50 21.28 -9.30
N PRO A 236 15.55 19.94 -9.43
CA PRO A 236 16.44 19.14 -8.59
C PRO A 236 17.93 19.39 -8.83
N PHE A 237 18.31 19.85 -10.01
CA PHE A 237 19.71 20.14 -10.36
C PHE A 237 20.24 21.46 -9.78
N GLU A 238 19.39 22.41 -9.40
CA GLU A 238 19.80 23.64 -8.74
C GLU A 238 20.34 23.41 -7.33
N ASP A 239 19.80 22.40 -6.60
CA ASP A 239 20.26 22.03 -5.26
C ASP A 239 20.69 20.55 -5.24
N ALA A 240 21.50 20.16 -6.21
CA ALA A 240 21.91 18.77 -6.46
C ALA A 240 22.74 18.15 -5.30
N HIS A 241 23.30 18.97 -4.39
CA HIS A 241 24.14 18.50 -3.28
C HIS A 241 23.39 18.39 -1.94
N ASN A 242 22.18 18.93 -1.81
CA ASN A 242 21.41 18.92 -0.56
C ASN A 242 20.03 18.29 -0.76
N THR A 243 18.98 19.11 -0.86
CA THR A 243 17.58 18.64 -0.87
C THR A 243 17.20 17.91 -2.14
N GLY A 244 17.83 18.22 -3.30
CA GLY A 244 17.66 17.55 -4.59
C GLY A 244 18.53 16.30 -4.76
N TYR A 245 19.51 16.06 -3.88
CA TYR A 245 20.53 15.03 -4.04
C TYR A 245 19.97 13.64 -4.37
N GLN A 246 19.02 13.14 -3.57
CA GLN A 246 18.44 11.81 -3.77
C GLN A 246 17.78 11.67 -5.16
N LEU A 247 17.06 12.69 -5.59
CA LEU A 247 16.36 12.68 -6.88
C LEU A 247 17.34 12.74 -8.05
N VAL A 248 18.35 13.60 -7.94
CA VAL A 248 19.41 13.71 -8.96
C VAL A 248 20.14 12.37 -9.13
N GLN A 249 20.54 11.73 -8.00
CA GLN A 249 21.21 10.43 -8.07
C GLN A 249 20.30 9.33 -8.64
N SER A 250 18.99 9.38 -8.33
CA SER A 250 18.01 8.47 -8.94
C SER A 250 17.91 8.63 -10.45
N LEU A 251 17.83 9.88 -10.93
CA LEU A 251 17.77 10.17 -12.38
C LEU A 251 19.06 9.79 -13.09
N LEU A 252 20.23 10.01 -12.47
CA LEU A 252 21.53 9.58 -12.99
C LEU A 252 21.62 8.04 -13.06
N ALA A 253 21.11 7.31 -12.04
CA ALA A 253 21.04 5.86 -12.06
C ALA A 253 20.22 5.36 -13.25
N ILE A 254 19.01 5.90 -13.43
CA ILE A 254 18.14 5.54 -14.57
C ILE A 254 18.82 5.84 -15.90
N GLY A 255 19.44 7.01 -16.03
CA GLY A 255 20.12 7.42 -17.27
C GLY A 255 21.34 6.56 -17.62
N SER A 256 22.11 6.11 -16.60
CA SER A 256 23.28 5.27 -16.79
C SER A 256 22.95 3.83 -17.20
N GLY A 257 21.75 3.34 -16.84
CA GLY A 257 21.34 1.97 -17.13
C GLY A 257 21.10 1.69 -18.62
N SER A 258 20.85 2.70 -19.45
CA SER A 258 20.62 2.52 -20.89
C SER A 258 19.59 1.43 -21.19
N PHE A 259 19.79 0.63 -22.24
CA PHE A 259 18.84 -0.40 -22.65
C PHE A 259 19.01 -1.71 -21.87
N PHE A 260 20.24 -2.19 -21.65
CA PHE A 260 20.51 -3.50 -21.02
C PHE A 260 21.06 -3.42 -19.59
N GLY A 261 21.32 -2.24 -19.07
CA GLY A 261 21.93 -2.04 -17.77
C GLY A 261 23.46 -2.18 -17.79
N VAL A 262 24.06 -1.80 -16.67
CA VAL A 262 25.51 -1.96 -16.42
C VAL A 262 25.89 -3.36 -15.93
N GLY A 263 24.89 -4.20 -15.67
CA GLY A 263 25.05 -5.55 -15.10
C GLY A 263 24.63 -5.63 -13.62
N ILE A 264 24.10 -6.78 -13.23
CA ILE A 264 23.67 -7.05 -11.85
C ILE A 264 24.88 -6.96 -10.91
N GLY A 265 24.78 -6.16 -9.85
CA GLY A 265 25.86 -5.94 -8.91
C GLY A 265 26.83 -4.81 -9.30
N ALA A 266 26.74 -4.25 -10.51
CA ALA A 266 27.68 -3.25 -11.03
C ALA A 266 27.20 -1.79 -10.86
N SER A 267 26.05 -1.53 -10.23
CA SER A 267 25.57 -0.16 -9.96
C SER A 267 26.61 0.63 -9.17
N LYS A 268 26.90 1.83 -9.65
CA LYS A 268 27.79 2.79 -8.96
C LYS A 268 27.03 3.59 -7.93
N GLN A 269 25.75 3.86 -8.19
CA GLN A 269 24.92 4.70 -7.32
C GLN A 269 24.62 4.08 -5.96
N LYS A 270 24.59 2.74 -5.86
CA LYS A 270 24.43 2.02 -4.58
C LYS A 270 25.65 2.15 -3.66
N VAL A 271 26.82 2.53 -4.18
CA VAL A 271 28.07 2.70 -3.41
C VAL A 271 28.09 4.09 -2.80
N PHE A 272 27.23 4.34 -1.77
CA PHE A 272 27.10 5.57 -0.99
C PHE A 272 26.64 6.84 -1.70
N TYR A 273 26.38 6.80 -3.00
CA TYR A 273 25.83 7.96 -3.72
C TYR A 273 24.32 8.09 -3.56
N LEU A 274 23.56 7.01 -3.46
CA LEU A 274 22.11 7.04 -3.32
C LEU A 274 21.69 6.58 -1.91
N PRO A 275 21.31 7.49 -0.99
CA PRO A 275 20.78 7.13 0.32
C PRO A 275 19.50 6.29 0.18
N GLU A 276 19.33 5.29 1.08
CA GLU A 276 18.16 4.40 1.08
C GLU A 276 17.92 3.66 -0.26
N ALA A 277 19.00 3.35 -1.00
CA ALA A 277 18.95 2.69 -2.30
C ALA A 277 18.18 1.36 -2.28
N HIS A 278 18.28 0.60 -1.18
CA HIS A 278 17.60 -0.69 -1.01
C HIS A 278 16.13 -0.55 -0.52
N ASN A 279 15.72 0.64 -0.07
CA ASN A 279 14.35 0.94 0.38
C ASN A 279 13.55 1.65 -0.71
N ASP A 280 13.65 2.99 -0.72
CA ASP A 280 12.75 3.86 -1.48
C ASP A 280 13.15 4.00 -2.94
N PHE A 281 14.43 3.78 -3.25
CA PHE A 281 15.01 3.96 -4.58
C PHE A 281 15.48 2.65 -5.24
N ILE A 282 14.93 1.51 -4.81
CA ILE A 282 15.31 0.19 -5.36
C ILE A 282 15.08 0.09 -6.88
N MET A 283 14.03 0.79 -7.38
CA MET A 283 13.75 0.85 -8.81
C MET A 283 14.78 1.65 -9.60
N ALA A 284 15.44 2.64 -8.99
CA ALA A 284 16.56 3.35 -9.62
C ALA A 284 17.77 2.44 -9.78
N VAL A 285 18.10 1.65 -8.74
CA VAL A 285 19.19 0.66 -8.79
C VAL A 285 18.88 -0.43 -9.81
N LEU A 286 17.64 -0.91 -9.85
CA LEU A 286 17.20 -1.89 -10.85
C LEU A 286 17.35 -1.32 -12.27
N ALA A 287 16.95 -0.07 -12.47
CA ALA A 287 17.09 0.60 -13.78
C ALA A 287 18.56 0.76 -14.17
N GLU A 288 19.47 1.06 -13.25
CA GLU A 288 20.90 1.11 -13.51
C GLU A 288 21.47 -0.27 -13.85
N GLU A 289 21.15 -1.31 -13.06
CA GLU A 289 21.74 -2.64 -13.20
C GLU A 289 21.17 -3.45 -14.36
N MET A 290 19.85 -3.38 -14.61
CA MET A 290 19.15 -4.18 -15.62
C MET A 290 18.61 -3.36 -16.80
N GLY A 291 18.79 -2.04 -16.77
CA GLY A 291 18.38 -1.13 -17.83
C GLY A 291 16.87 -1.09 -18.10
N PHE A 292 16.52 -0.60 -19.27
CA PHE A 292 15.13 -0.52 -19.74
C PHE A 292 14.45 -1.90 -19.77
N VAL A 293 15.17 -2.95 -20.15
CA VAL A 293 14.64 -4.33 -20.18
C VAL A 293 14.20 -4.79 -18.79
N GLY A 294 15.03 -4.60 -17.76
CA GLY A 294 14.70 -4.98 -16.39
C GLY A 294 13.49 -4.22 -15.86
N VAL A 295 13.45 -2.90 -16.08
CA VAL A 295 12.29 -2.07 -15.69
C VAL A 295 11.02 -2.56 -16.41
N SER A 296 11.11 -2.86 -17.71
CA SER A 296 9.96 -3.34 -18.50
C SER A 296 9.43 -4.68 -17.98
N VAL A 297 10.30 -5.62 -17.58
CA VAL A 297 9.89 -6.89 -16.97
C VAL A 297 9.15 -6.65 -15.66
N VAL A 298 9.65 -5.78 -14.79
CA VAL A 298 8.97 -5.44 -13.52
C VAL A 298 7.62 -4.79 -13.79
N MET A 299 7.55 -3.84 -14.72
CA MET A 299 6.30 -3.17 -15.10
C MET A 299 5.29 -4.17 -15.66
N LEU A 300 5.73 -5.13 -16.47
CA LEU A 300 4.88 -6.20 -16.99
C LEU A 300 4.34 -7.07 -15.85
N LEU A 301 5.19 -7.47 -14.90
CA LEU A 301 4.75 -8.26 -13.74
C LEU A 301 3.72 -7.52 -12.88
N PHE A 302 3.91 -6.22 -12.60
CA PHE A 302 2.91 -5.41 -11.92
C PHE A 302 1.64 -5.23 -12.77
N GLY A 303 1.76 -5.05 -14.07
CA GLY A 303 0.62 -5.01 -15.00
C GLY A 303 -0.21 -6.31 -14.93
N LEU A 304 0.45 -7.46 -14.95
CA LEU A 304 -0.20 -8.76 -14.79
C LEU A 304 -0.83 -8.94 -13.39
N LEU A 305 -0.15 -8.47 -12.33
CA LEU A 305 -0.69 -8.48 -10.97
C LEU A 305 -2.01 -7.68 -10.92
N PHE A 306 -2.01 -6.44 -11.40
CA PHE A 306 -3.20 -5.59 -11.37
C PHE A 306 -4.30 -6.08 -12.31
N TRP A 307 -3.94 -6.68 -13.43
CA TRP A 307 -4.89 -7.37 -14.31
C TRP A 307 -5.61 -8.52 -13.57
N ARG A 308 -4.87 -9.35 -12.81
CA ARG A 308 -5.48 -10.42 -11.99
C ARG A 308 -6.35 -9.82 -10.89
N CYS A 309 -5.89 -8.77 -10.19
CA CYS A 309 -6.69 -8.07 -9.19
C CYS A 309 -8.00 -7.52 -9.78
N TYR A 310 -7.97 -6.90 -10.96
CA TYR A 310 -9.15 -6.43 -11.66
C TYR A 310 -10.14 -7.56 -11.93
N ARG A 311 -9.68 -8.70 -12.42
CA ARG A 311 -10.54 -9.88 -12.65
C ARG A 311 -11.18 -10.37 -11.35
N ILE A 312 -10.43 -10.40 -10.23
CA ILE A 312 -10.96 -10.77 -8.92
C ILE A 312 -12.05 -9.78 -8.49
N ILE A 313 -11.86 -8.47 -8.64
CA ILE A 313 -12.83 -7.43 -8.30
C ILE A 313 -14.12 -7.63 -9.07
N MET A 314 -14.03 -7.82 -10.40
CA MET A 314 -15.21 -7.97 -11.27
C MET A 314 -15.98 -9.27 -11.02
N ALA A 315 -15.31 -10.31 -10.57
CA ALA A 315 -15.95 -11.59 -10.24
C ALA A 315 -16.76 -11.56 -8.93
N GLN A 316 -16.60 -10.54 -8.08
CA GLN A 316 -17.33 -10.46 -6.81
C GLN A 316 -18.80 -10.08 -7.03
N LYS A 317 -19.71 -10.97 -6.62
CA LYS A 317 -21.16 -10.72 -6.62
C LYS A 317 -21.58 -9.85 -5.43
N ASN A 318 -20.95 -10.06 -4.27
CA ASN A 318 -21.20 -9.27 -3.07
C ASN A 318 -20.49 -7.91 -3.17
N LEU A 319 -21.25 -6.84 -3.00
CA LEU A 319 -20.75 -5.47 -3.11
C LEU A 319 -19.65 -5.16 -2.09
N ARG A 320 -19.75 -5.72 -0.88
CA ARG A 320 -18.74 -5.55 0.16
C ARG A 320 -17.41 -6.20 -0.22
N ASP A 321 -17.47 -7.43 -0.76
CA ASP A 321 -16.26 -8.14 -1.23
C ASP A 321 -15.62 -7.40 -2.38
N ARG A 322 -16.45 -6.86 -3.31
CA ARG A 322 -15.98 -6.03 -4.42
C ARG A 322 -15.23 -4.79 -3.93
N PHE A 323 -15.80 -4.04 -2.99
CA PHE A 323 -15.15 -2.85 -2.43
C PHE A 323 -13.90 -3.21 -1.61
N THR A 324 -13.91 -4.33 -0.89
CA THR A 324 -12.71 -4.77 -0.15
C THR A 324 -11.58 -5.12 -1.12
N ALA A 325 -11.85 -5.94 -2.13
CA ALA A 325 -10.86 -6.29 -3.15
C ALA A 325 -10.35 -5.04 -3.90
N PHE A 326 -11.24 -4.09 -4.21
CA PHE A 326 -10.88 -2.82 -4.83
C PHE A 326 -9.97 -1.98 -3.92
N GLY A 327 -10.32 -1.80 -2.64
CA GLY A 327 -9.53 -1.02 -1.68
C GLY A 327 -8.13 -1.62 -1.46
N ILE A 328 -8.04 -2.95 -1.34
CA ILE A 328 -6.75 -3.65 -1.21
C ILE A 328 -5.91 -3.50 -2.48
N THR A 329 -6.52 -3.64 -3.65
CA THR A 329 -5.83 -3.43 -4.94
C THR A 329 -5.34 -1.98 -5.05
N THR A 330 -6.14 -1.01 -4.61
CA THR A 330 -5.76 0.41 -4.59
C THR A 330 -4.53 0.64 -3.71
N ILE A 331 -4.43 0.01 -2.53
CA ILE A 331 -3.24 0.12 -1.66
C ILE A 331 -1.98 -0.35 -2.41
N LEU A 332 -2.04 -1.50 -3.07
CA LEU A 332 -0.92 -2.04 -3.83
C LEU A 332 -0.55 -1.14 -5.02
N ALA A 333 -1.55 -0.70 -5.77
CA ALA A 333 -1.36 0.16 -6.94
C ALA A 333 -0.76 1.52 -6.56
N MET A 334 -1.25 2.12 -5.47
CA MET A 334 -0.72 3.39 -4.97
C MET A 334 0.73 3.26 -4.50
N GLY A 335 1.07 2.17 -3.78
CA GLY A 335 2.45 1.92 -3.36
C GLY A 335 3.40 1.86 -4.57
N ALA A 336 3.04 1.08 -5.58
CA ALA A 336 3.83 0.96 -6.81
C ALA A 336 3.90 2.28 -7.59
N ALA A 337 2.76 2.94 -7.82
CA ALA A 337 2.69 4.19 -8.57
C ALA A 337 3.47 5.33 -7.89
N MET A 338 3.35 5.45 -6.56
CA MET A 338 4.07 6.49 -5.81
C MET A 338 5.57 6.25 -5.80
N ASN A 339 6.03 5.01 -5.62
CA ASN A 339 7.46 4.71 -5.70
C ASN A 339 8.02 5.06 -7.09
N LEU A 340 7.36 4.61 -8.15
CA LEU A 340 7.77 4.94 -9.52
C LEU A 340 7.77 6.45 -9.78
N ALA A 341 6.73 7.16 -9.33
CA ALA A 341 6.65 8.62 -9.50
C ALA A 341 7.79 9.35 -8.77
N VAL A 342 8.16 8.91 -7.57
CA VAL A 342 9.30 9.47 -6.82
C VAL A 342 10.62 9.18 -7.54
N VAL A 343 10.86 7.94 -7.93
CA VAL A 343 12.12 7.50 -8.57
C VAL A 343 12.35 8.20 -9.91
N THR A 344 11.26 8.44 -10.67
CA THR A 344 11.32 9.13 -11.98
C THR A 344 11.23 10.65 -11.88
N GLY A 345 11.14 11.22 -10.69
CA GLY A 345 11.03 12.67 -10.50
C GLY A 345 9.67 13.25 -10.85
N MET A 346 8.60 12.43 -10.93
CA MET A 346 7.23 12.90 -11.15
C MET A 346 6.51 13.28 -9.85
N ALA A 347 7.06 12.90 -8.70
CA ALA A 347 6.56 13.25 -7.38
C ALA A 347 7.71 13.64 -6.43
N PRO A 348 7.46 14.50 -5.42
CA PRO A 348 8.48 14.88 -4.45
C PRO A 348 9.03 13.65 -3.72
N PRO A 349 10.35 13.61 -3.40
CA PRO A 349 10.96 12.47 -2.75
C PRO A 349 10.28 12.19 -1.41
N LYS A 350 9.72 10.98 -1.30
CA LYS A 350 9.04 10.42 -0.13
C LYS A 350 9.46 8.98 0.04
N GLY A 351 9.65 8.57 1.29
CA GLY A 351 9.93 7.20 1.66
C GLY A 351 8.71 6.29 1.48
N VAL A 352 8.37 5.94 0.25
CA VAL A 352 7.32 4.96 -0.06
C VAL A 352 7.97 3.76 -0.73
N PRO A 353 8.13 2.64 -0.01
CA PRO A 353 8.78 1.46 -0.56
C PRO A 353 7.93 0.83 -1.67
N MET A 354 8.61 0.26 -2.68
CA MET A 354 7.96 -0.51 -3.74
C MET A 354 7.37 -1.80 -3.17
N PRO A 355 6.06 -2.07 -3.35
CA PRO A 355 5.43 -3.28 -2.84
C PRO A 355 6.15 -4.55 -3.30
N LEU A 356 6.36 -5.53 -2.39
CA LEU A 356 7.04 -6.81 -2.63
C LEU A 356 8.54 -6.72 -2.98
N MET A 357 9.05 -5.59 -3.44
CA MET A 357 10.42 -5.46 -3.94
C MET A 357 11.36 -4.78 -2.94
N SER A 358 10.94 -3.65 -2.35
CA SER A 358 11.80 -2.88 -1.45
C SER A 358 12.08 -3.59 -0.13
N TYR A 359 13.22 -3.30 0.46
CA TYR A 359 13.50 -3.70 1.83
C TYR A 359 12.54 -2.98 2.79
N GLY A 360 11.90 -3.76 3.65
CA GLY A 360 10.99 -3.20 4.66
C GLY A 360 10.06 -4.26 5.23
N GLY A 361 10.33 -4.72 6.46
CA GLY A 361 9.60 -5.84 7.07
C GLY A 361 8.09 -5.60 7.17
N SER A 362 7.67 -4.44 7.72
CA SER A 362 6.25 -4.13 7.90
C SER A 362 5.51 -3.94 6.57
N ASN A 363 6.14 -3.28 5.60
CA ASN A 363 5.56 -3.10 4.26
C ASN A 363 5.40 -4.45 3.55
N LEU A 364 6.41 -5.32 3.61
CA LEU A 364 6.36 -6.64 3.00
C LEU A 364 5.26 -7.50 3.63
N LEU A 365 5.17 -7.53 4.97
CA LEU A 365 4.12 -8.26 5.69
C LEU A 365 2.72 -7.75 5.31
N ALA A 366 2.51 -6.43 5.33
CA ALA A 366 1.23 -5.82 4.97
C ALA A 366 0.86 -6.09 3.50
N THR A 367 1.83 -5.99 2.59
CA THR A 367 1.63 -6.26 1.16
C THR A 367 1.25 -7.74 0.93
N MET A 368 1.92 -8.66 1.61
CA MET A 368 1.58 -10.09 1.51
C MET A 368 0.23 -10.41 2.12
N LEU A 369 -0.17 -9.76 3.24
CA LEU A 369 -1.53 -9.85 3.76
C LEU A 369 -2.56 -9.36 2.73
N CYS A 370 -2.28 -8.24 2.04
CA CYS A 370 -3.13 -7.75 0.94
C CYS A 370 -3.30 -8.79 -0.17
N VAL A 371 -2.21 -9.40 -0.63
CA VAL A 371 -2.27 -10.46 -1.66
C VAL A 371 -3.03 -11.68 -1.13
N GLY A 372 -2.82 -12.08 0.12
CA GLY A 372 -3.55 -13.19 0.76
C GLY A 372 -5.06 -12.94 0.82
N LEU A 373 -5.49 -11.72 1.16
CA LEU A 373 -6.90 -11.33 1.11
C LEU A 373 -7.44 -11.38 -0.33
N LEU A 374 -6.69 -10.90 -1.33
CA LEU A 374 -7.10 -11.03 -2.74
C LEU A 374 -7.21 -12.50 -3.17
N MET A 375 -6.30 -13.37 -2.73
CA MET A 375 -6.41 -14.82 -2.94
C MET A 375 -7.65 -15.41 -2.26
N ASN A 376 -8.04 -14.92 -1.08
CA ASN A 376 -9.31 -15.32 -0.44
C ASN A 376 -10.51 -14.99 -1.33
N TYR A 377 -10.53 -13.77 -1.88
CA TYR A 377 -11.60 -13.33 -2.78
C TYR A 377 -11.56 -14.04 -4.15
N SER A 378 -10.39 -14.51 -4.61
CA SER A 378 -10.28 -15.22 -5.88
C SER A 378 -11.05 -16.54 -5.91
N ARG A 379 -11.30 -17.19 -4.76
CA ARG A 379 -12.06 -18.43 -4.63
C ARG A 379 -13.50 -18.37 -5.17
N THR A 380 -14.02 -17.17 -5.45
CA THR A 380 -15.34 -16.99 -6.10
C THR A 380 -15.27 -16.89 -7.63
N MET A 381 -14.07 -16.80 -8.23
CA MET A 381 -13.91 -16.64 -9.68
C MET A 381 -14.41 -17.84 -10.48
N ASP A 382 -14.16 -19.07 -10.01
CA ASP A 382 -14.55 -20.29 -10.74
C ASP A 382 -16.07 -20.47 -10.85
N ALA A 383 -16.83 -19.89 -9.92
CA ALA A 383 -18.29 -19.90 -10.02
C ALA A 383 -18.79 -18.98 -11.16
N TRP A 384 -18.02 -17.96 -11.54
CA TRP A 384 -18.41 -17.02 -12.60
C TRP A 384 -18.03 -17.53 -13.99
N THR A 385 -16.86 -18.19 -14.15
CA THR A 385 -16.42 -18.76 -15.44
C THR A 385 -17.25 -19.98 -15.88
N LYS A 386 -17.97 -20.63 -14.97
CA LYS A 386 -18.88 -21.73 -15.28
C LYS A 386 -20.30 -21.25 -15.62
N SER A 387 -20.61 -19.98 -15.44
CA SER A 387 -21.94 -19.39 -15.69
C SER A 387 -21.98 -18.49 -16.96
N CYS A 388 -20.86 -18.30 -17.65
CA CYS A 388 -20.71 -17.72 -18.98
C CYS A 388 -20.30 -18.81 -19.98
#